data_b7913295dab4970fe3b624b57099e9f4
#
_entry.id   b7913295dab4970fe3b624b57099e9f4
#
_cell.length_a   1.000
_cell.length_b   1.000
_cell.length_c   1.000
_cell.angle_alpha   90.00
_cell.angle_beta   90.00
_cell.angle_gamma   90.00
#
_symmetry.space_group_name_H-M   'P 1'
#
loop_
_entity.id
_entity.type
_entity.pdbx_description
1 polymer ?
#
loop_
_entity_poly.entity_id
_entity_poly.type
_entity_poly.pdbx_seq_one_letter_code
_entity_poly.pdbx_strand_id
1 'polypeptide(L)'
;MTLKSFMLTMALTAMSAMPLRAEVVALPNLQINLKETSVSGLSSGGFMAVQFHVANSAFVKGAGVIAGGPFFCAKDNQDTATSICSCTGFAACHTDQASSLVPDLIQRTDQFAQQNAIDATSHLSTSRVWLFSGSLDSVVPPPVMGALETYYKHYVPAANVTFKKDIASEHAMPTDAFGNACNVRGDPFINNCQFDAAGELLRWIYGPLNAKSTGAPSGKFIQFDQAPFLDHATEHGLSKAGWVYVPNACEHNPQCKVHVVFHGCKQYPEAPYSAGPQGQFGDTYVKKAGYNAWADTNHLVILYPQAKPQFINTRPGRSNPNGCWDWWGYDDGDYAKKTGHQMAAVKKMVEQLAGLSVPTQPQPNPTLFCGTATNVDHAAAGRAQSWFFWWYFAQGSGDSLGLGGSQTTLKETATGSFTKVAACP
;
A
#
# COMPACT_ATOMS: atom_id res chain seq x y z
N MET A 1 17.69 -77.90 -4.53
CA MET A 1 16.85 -76.94 -5.28
C MET A 1 16.57 -75.74 -4.38
N THR A 2 17.37 -74.68 -4.51
CA THR A 2 17.31 -73.45 -3.67
C THR A 2 16.70 -72.34 -4.50
N LEU A 3 15.48 -71.88 -4.12
CA LEU A 3 14.81 -70.74 -4.72
C LEU A 3 15.47 -69.45 -4.15
N LYS A 4 16.05 -68.62 -5.00
CA LYS A 4 16.48 -67.27 -4.68
C LYS A 4 15.30 -66.28 -4.93
N SER A 5 14.83 -65.67 -3.83
CA SER A 5 13.83 -64.58 -3.86
C SER A 5 14.54 -63.28 -4.26
N PHE A 6 14.15 -62.67 -5.35
CA PHE A 6 14.54 -61.32 -5.78
C PHE A 6 13.57 -60.33 -5.13
N MET A 7 14.01 -59.52 -4.17
CA MET A 7 13.27 -58.33 -3.71
C MET A 7 13.59 -57.17 -4.64
N LEU A 8 12.57 -56.73 -5.36
CA LEU A 8 12.63 -55.50 -6.16
C LEU A 8 12.23 -54.32 -5.29
N THR A 9 13.21 -53.53 -4.90
CA THR A 9 12.98 -52.29 -4.12
C THR A 9 12.56 -51.20 -5.07
N MET A 10 11.27 -50.79 -5.03
CA MET A 10 10.73 -49.64 -5.73
C MET A 10 11.09 -48.38 -4.94
N ALA A 11 12.03 -47.56 -5.43
CA ALA A 11 12.33 -46.26 -4.90
C ALA A 11 11.23 -45.27 -5.37
N LEU A 12 10.32 -44.86 -4.46
CA LEU A 12 9.41 -43.73 -4.69
C LEU A 12 10.22 -42.43 -4.61
N THR A 13 10.50 -41.83 -5.73
CA THR A 13 10.97 -40.43 -5.80
C THR A 13 9.79 -39.53 -5.49
N ALA A 14 9.75 -38.98 -4.28
CA ALA A 14 8.85 -37.88 -3.93
C ALA A 14 9.29 -36.62 -4.69
N MET A 15 8.61 -36.30 -5.76
CA MET A 15 8.69 -34.96 -6.38
C MET A 15 8.04 -33.97 -5.41
N SER A 16 8.87 -33.23 -4.70
CA SER A 16 8.43 -32.05 -3.96
C SER A 16 7.92 -31.02 -4.97
N ALA A 17 6.61 -30.82 -5.03
CA ALA A 17 6.00 -29.74 -5.76
C ALA A 17 6.46 -28.43 -5.10
N MET A 18 7.38 -27.70 -5.74
CA MET A 18 7.66 -26.33 -5.38
C MET A 18 6.36 -25.52 -5.53
N PRO A 19 5.98 -24.71 -4.52
CA PRO A 19 4.82 -23.84 -4.69
C PRO A 19 5.09 -22.92 -5.88
N LEU A 20 4.20 -22.93 -6.88
CA LEU A 20 4.22 -21.94 -7.95
C LEU A 20 4.08 -20.56 -7.30
N ARG A 21 5.15 -19.78 -7.31
CA ARG A 21 5.10 -18.37 -6.97
C ARG A 21 4.26 -17.69 -8.06
N ALA A 22 3.21 -16.95 -7.65
CA ALA A 22 2.41 -16.21 -8.62
C ALA A 22 3.34 -15.31 -9.46
N GLU A 23 3.23 -15.40 -10.76
CA GLU A 23 4.02 -14.59 -11.68
C GLU A 23 3.59 -13.13 -11.54
N VAL A 24 4.58 -12.23 -11.35
CA VAL A 24 4.35 -10.79 -11.33
C VAL A 24 4.29 -10.32 -12.77
N VAL A 25 3.14 -9.78 -13.18
CA VAL A 25 2.88 -9.39 -14.58
C VAL A 25 2.69 -7.88 -14.70
N ALA A 26 2.55 -7.37 -15.91
CA ALA A 26 2.21 -5.96 -16.13
C ALA A 26 0.78 -5.66 -15.64
N LEU A 27 0.55 -4.46 -15.11
CA LEU A 27 -0.79 -3.99 -14.75
C LEU A 27 -1.65 -3.89 -16.02
N PRO A 28 -2.81 -4.56 -16.09
CA PRO A 28 -3.62 -4.60 -17.30
C PRO A 28 -4.19 -3.21 -17.67
N ASN A 29 -4.43 -3.02 -18.95
CA ASN A 29 -5.27 -1.94 -19.46
C ASN A 29 -6.71 -2.46 -19.58
N LEU A 30 -7.62 -1.89 -18.81
CA LEU A 30 -9.02 -2.32 -18.75
C LEU A 30 -9.99 -1.28 -19.32
N GLN A 31 -9.47 -0.11 -19.74
CA GLN A 31 -10.26 1.03 -20.24
C GLN A 31 -11.37 1.47 -19.28
N ILE A 32 -11.10 1.41 -17.96
CA ILE A 32 -12.06 1.82 -16.93
C ILE A 32 -12.44 3.31 -17.04
N ASN A 33 -13.58 3.66 -16.45
CA ASN A 33 -13.99 5.07 -16.36
C ASN A 33 -13.18 5.80 -15.28
N LEU A 34 -12.18 6.58 -15.70
CA LEU A 34 -11.29 7.32 -14.79
C LEU A 34 -12.06 8.25 -13.84
N LYS A 35 -13.14 8.90 -14.28
CA LYS A 35 -13.92 9.83 -13.47
C LYS A 35 -14.76 9.15 -12.38
N GLU A 36 -14.86 7.84 -12.43
CA GLU A 36 -15.49 7.01 -11.39
C GLU A 36 -14.45 6.42 -10.40
N THR A 37 -13.24 6.97 -10.38
CA THR A 37 -12.21 6.59 -9.41
C THR A 37 -12.59 7.02 -8.00
N SER A 38 -12.40 6.13 -7.04
CA SER A 38 -12.48 6.45 -5.61
C SER A 38 -11.32 5.80 -4.85
N VAL A 39 -11.11 6.24 -3.63
CA VAL A 39 -10.00 5.77 -2.81
C VAL A 39 -10.44 5.45 -1.39
N SER A 40 -9.72 4.56 -0.73
CA SER A 40 -9.84 4.37 0.71
C SER A 40 -8.55 3.87 1.33
N GLY A 41 -8.46 3.92 2.65
CA GLY A 41 -7.29 3.36 3.35
C GLY A 41 -7.43 3.40 4.85
N LEU A 42 -6.55 2.62 5.49
CA LEU A 42 -6.40 2.51 6.94
C LEU A 42 -5.12 3.19 7.39
N SER A 43 -5.15 3.97 8.47
CA SER A 43 -3.92 4.48 9.14
C SER A 43 -3.08 5.33 8.17
N SER A 44 -1.80 5.00 7.94
CA SER A 44 -1.00 5.66 6.90
C SER A 44 -1.68 5.61 5.53
N GLY A 45 -2.38 4.52 5.22
CA GLY A 45 -3.21 4.42 4.01
C GLY A 45 -4.42 5.34 4.05
N GLY A 46 -4.99 5.61 5.24
CA GLY A 46 -6.05 6.61 5.43
C GLY A 46 -5.54 8.03 5.13
N PHE A 47 -4.35 8.38 5.63
CA PHE A 47 -3.69 9.66 5.30
C PHE A 47 -3.38 9.74 3.79
N MET A 48 -2.85 8.65 3.19
CA MET A 48 -2.59 8.60 1.75
C MET A 48 -3.87 8.73 0.92
N ALA A 49 -4.98 8.14 1.36
CA ALA A 49 -6.28 8.28 0.70
C ALA A 49 -6.77 9.73 0.70
N VAL A 50 -6.60 10.44 1.82
CA VAL A 50 -6.92 11.89 1.90
C VAL A 50 -6.02 12.68 0.96
N GLN A 51 -4.70 12.44 0.98
CA GLN A 51 -3.75 13.11 0.10
C GLN A 51 -4.08 12.87 -1.38
N PHE A 52 -4.32 11.61 -1.75
CA PHE A 52 -4.63 11.26 -3.13
C PHE A 52 -5.95 11.88 -3.61
N HIS A 53 -7.00 11.86 -2.76
CA HIS A 53 -8.29 12.47 -3.06
C HIS A 53 -8.18 13.99 -3.25
N VAL A 54 -7.52 14.68 -2.32
CA VAL A 54 -7.41 16.14 -2.38
C VAL A 54 -6.53 16.58 -3.56
N ALA A 55 -5.38 15.94 -3.74
CA ALA A 55 -4.44 16.32 -4.79
C ALA A 55 -4.95 16.01 -6.21
N ASN A 56 -5.80 14.99 -6.36
CA ASN A 56 -6.33 14.53 -7.65
C ASN A 56 -7.86 14.64 -7.72
N SER A 57 -8.44 15.66 -7.09
CA SER A 57 -9.88 15.84 -6.95
C SER A 57 -10.63 16.05 -8.27
N ALA A 58 -9.93 16.35 -9.37
CA ALA A 58 -10.53 16.47 -10.70
C ALA A 58 -11.05 15.13 -11.26
N PHE A 59 -10.55 14.00 -10.77
CA PHE A 59 -11.01 12.68 -11.22
C PHE A 59 -11.37 11.73 -10.08
N VAL A 60 -10.96 12.00 -8.85
CA VAL A 60 -11.31 11.16 -7.68
C VAL A 60 -12.63 11.66 -7.09
N LYS A 61 -13.69 10.84 -7.22
CA LYS A 61 -15.05 11.24 -6.84
C LYS A 61 -15.36 11.11 -5.35
N GLY A 62 -14.50 10.46 -4.56
CA GLY A 62 -14.75 10.31 -3.13
C GLY A 62 -13.69 9.48 -2.42
N ALA A 63 -13.72 9.56 -1.08
CA ALA A 63 -12.76 8.89 -0.20
C ALA A 63 -13.44 8.20 0.97
N GLY A 64 -12.93 7.00 1.32
CA GLY A 64 -13.22 6.29 2.56
C GLY A 64 -12.00 6.31 3.47
N VAL A 65 -12.07 6.94 4.64
CA VAL A 65 -10.90 7.10 5.51
C VAL A 65 -11.15 6.41 6.85
N ILE A 66 -10.31 5.45 7.16
CA ILE A 66 -10.34 4.68 8.39
C ILE A 66 -9.09 5.05 9.19
N ALA A 67 -9.27 5.66 10.37
CA ALA A 67 -8.17 6.02 11.26
C ALA A 67 -7.06 6.82 10.54
N GLY A 68 -7.42 7.89 9.81
CA GLY A 68 -6.51 8.79 9.11
C GLY A 68 -6.52 10.19 9.73
N GLY A 69 -6.16 11.22 8.94
CA GLY A 69 -6.17 12.60 9.42
C GLY A 69 -6.27 13.61 8.27
N PRO A 70 -6.32 14.92 8.58
CA PRO A 70 -6.43 15.97 7.57
C PRO A 70 -5.31 15.94 6.53
N PHE A 71 -5.59 16.46 5.35
CA PHE A 71 -4.59 16.64 4.30
C PHE A 71 -3.40 17.44 4.85
N PHE A 72 -2.20 16.97 4.57
CA PHE A 72 -0.95 17.59 5.01
C PHE A 72 -0.79 17.74 6.54
N CYS A 73 -1.48 16.90 7.34
CA CYS A 73 -1.51 16.98 8.80
C CYS A 73 -0.11 17.05 9.41
N ALA A 74 0.82 16.26 8.93
CA ALA A 74 2.19 16.20 9.42
C ALA A 74 3.01 17.47 9.14
N LYS A 75 2.61 18.30 8.17
CA LYS A 75 3.30 19.54 7.81
C LYS A 75 4.79 19.34 7.49
N ASP A 76 5.11 18.20 6.86
CA ASP A 76 6.49 17.81 6.58
C ASP A 76 7.36 17.67 7.84
N ASN A 77 6.77 17.23 8.95
CA ASN A 77 7.43 17.11 10.24
C ASN A 77 7.06 15.78 10.93
N GLN A 78 8.07 14.98 11.27
CA GLN A 78 7.87 13.66 11.88
C GLN A 78 7.28 13.75 13.30
N ASP A 79 7.68 14.76 14.11
CA ASP A 79 7.15 14.90 15.46
C ASP A 79 5.67 15.27 15.43
N THR A 80 5.26 16.18 14.53
CA THR A 80 3.85 16.50 14.31
C THR A 80 3.07 15.25 13.85
N ALA A 81 3.64 14.46 12.95
CA ALA A 81 3.02 13.20 12.50
C ALA A 81 2.77 12.24 13.66
N THR A 82 3.75 12.05 14.53
CA THR A 82 3.74 10.98 15.53
C THR A 82 3.19 11.39 16.89
N SER A 83 2.96 12.71 17.15
CA SER A 83 2.43 13.19 18.43
C SER A 83 1.11 13.95 18.33
N ILE A 84 0.80 14.60 17.19
CA ILE A 84 -0.45 15.37 17.00
C ILE A 84 -1.37 14.66 16.00
N CYS A 85 -0.84 14.17 14.87
CA CYS A 85 -1.63 13.48 13.86
C CYS A 85 -1.81 11.97 14.15
N SER A 86 -1.03 11.44 15.08
CA SER A 86 -1.14 10.08 15.62
C SER A 86 -0.45 10.00 16.99
N CYS A 87 -0.63 8.87 17.69
CA CYS A 87 0.08 8.55 18.93
C CYS A 87 1.08 7.42 18.66
N THR A 88 2.10 7.65 17.86
CA THR A 88 3.06 6.61 17.44
C THR A 88 4.51 6.93 17.77
N GLY A 89 4.78 8.14 18.28
CA GLY A 89 6.11 8.61 18.67
C GLY A 89 6.49 8.23 20.09
N PHE A 90 7.72 8.55 20.45
CA PHE A 90 8.22 8.47 21.83
C PHE A 90 7.83 9.68 22.68
N ALA A 91 7.45 10.80 22.04
CA ALA A 91 6.97 12.00 22.71
C ALA A 91 5.54 11.80 23.24
N ALA A 92 5.13 12.68 24.17
CA ALA A 92 3.76 12.69 24.65
C ALA A 92 2.77 12.87 23.48
N CYS A 93 1.63 12.17 23.57
CA CYS A 93 0.56 12.27 22.59
C CYS A 93 -0.26 13.55 22.84
N HIS A 94 -0.43 14.36 21.81
CA HIS A 94 -1.15 15.63 21.81
C HIS A 94 -2.22 15.70 20.72
N THR A 95 -2.88 14.57 20.45
CA THR A 95 -3.90 14.47 19.38
C THR A 95 -5.14 15.34 19.65
N ASP A 96 -5.36 15.78 20.88
CA ASP A 96 -6.33 16.80 21.24
C ASP A 96 -6.07 18.15 20.54
N GLN A 97 -4.82 18.42 20.14
CA GLN A 97 -4.43 19.62 19.40
C GLN A 97 -4.67 19.50 17.88
N ALA A 98 -5.04 18.34 17.36
CA ALA A 98 -5.22 18.14 15.91
C ALA A 98 -6.23 19.14 15.28
N SER A 99 -7.29 19.48 16.01
CA SER A 99 -8.29 20.45 15.56
C SER A 99 -7.73 21.86 15.41
N SER A 100 -6.73 22.25 16.20
CA SER A 100 -6.10 23.57 16.11
C SER A 100 -5.26 23.75 14.84
N LEU A 101 -4.84 22.65 14.20
CA LEU A 101 -4.10 22.68 12.93
C LEU A 101 -5.01 22.99 11.72
N VAL A 102 -6.31 22.72 11.81
CA VAL A 102 -7.22 22.72 10.65
C VAL A 102 -7.22 24.04 9.88
N PRO A 103 -7.26 25.23 10.51
CA PRO A 103 -7.21 26.49 9.76
C PRO A 103 -5.94 26.65 8.92
N ASP A 104 -4.77 26.32 9.49
CA ASP A 104 -3.49 26.37 8.77
C ASP A 104 -3.43 25.33 7.64
N LEU A 105 -3.96 24.12 7.85
CA LEU A 105 -4.03 23.08 6.81
C LEU A 105 -4.93 23.48 5.66
N ILE A 106 -6.07 24.13 5.91
CA ILE A 106 -6.94 24.71 4.88
C ILE A 106 -6.17 25.76 4.08
N GLN A 107 -5.56 26.73 4.74
CA GLN A 107 -4.76 27.75 4.08
C GLN A 107 -3.65 27.14 3.21
N ARG A 108 -2.96 26.11 3.73
CA ARG A 108 -1.92 25.41 2.96
C ARG A 108 -2.47 24.66 1.76
N THR A 109 -3.63 24.02 1.88
CA THR A 109 -4.31 23.35 0.78
C THR A 109 -4.66 24.36 -0.34
N ASP A 110 -5.21 25.52 0.01
CA ASP A 110 -5.56 26.56 -0.96
C ASP A 110 -4.31 27.12 -1.65
N GLN A 111 -3.20 27.29 -0.91
CA GLN A 111 -1.92 27.69 -1.50
C GLN A 111 -1.40 26.64 -2.51
N PHE A 112 -1.48 25.35 -2.18
CA PHE A 112 -1.07 24.29 -3.12
C PHE A 112 -1.95 24.26 -4.36
N ALA A 113 -3.26 24.50 -4.23
CA ALA A 113 -4.17 24.61 -5.38
C ALA A 113 -3.84 25.82 -6.25
N GLN A 114 -3.61 27.01 -5.67
CA GLN A 114 -3.19 28.22 -6.39
C GLN A 114 -1.87 28.03 -7.15
N GLN A 115 -0.95 27.22 -6.60
CA GLN A 115 0.32 26.85 -7.23
C GLN A 115 0.20 25.71 -8.27
N ASN A 116 -1.00 25.18 -8.51
CA ASN A 116 -1.26 24.00 -9.34
C ASN A 116 -0.52 22.73 -8.86
N ALA A 117 -0.04 22.71 -7.62
CA ALA A 117 0.59 21.55 -7.01
C ALA A 117 -0.40 20.42 -6.70
N ILE A 118 -1.67 20.79 -6.50
CA ILE A 118 -2.84 19.92 -6.42
C ILE A 118 -3.92 20.42 -7.39
N ASP A 119 -4.99 19.65 -7.56
CA ASP A 119 -6.13 20.12 -8.35
C ASP A 119 -6.88 21.26 -7.63
N ALA A 120 -7.71 22.01 -8.36
CA ALA A 120 -8.52 23.06 -7.78
C ALA A 120 -9.45 22.49 -6.70
N THR A 121 -9.47 23.09 -5.51
CA THR A 121 -10.26 22.62 -4.36
C THR A 121 -11.76 22.64 -4.63
N SER A 122 -12.23 23.42 -5.62
CA SER A 122 -13.63 23.44 -6.07
C SER A 122 -14.14 22.07 -6.55
N HIS A 123 -13.27 21.20 -7.06
CA HIS A 123 -13.67 19.84 -7.45
C HIS A 123 -14.15 19.00 -6.26
N LEU A 124 -13.69 19.28 -5.04
CA LEU A 124 -14.11 18.56 -3.82
C LEU A 124 -15.60 18.79 -3.51
N SER A 125 -16.23 19.84 -4.02
CA SER A 125 -17.63 20.17 -3.74
C SER A 125 -18.63 19.08 -4.16
N THR A 126 -18.25 18.23 -5.11
CA THR A 126 -19.09 17.11 -5.57
C THR A 126 -18.71 15.76 -4.97
N SER A 127 -17.65 15.72 -4.17
CA SER A 127 -17.13 14.49 -3.58
C SER A 127 -18.05 13.92 -2.52
N ARG A 128 -17.96 12.60 -2.32
CA ARG A 128 -18.56 11.90 -1.17
C ARG A 128 -17.48 11.32 -0.29
N VAL A 129 -17.54 11.64 1.00
CA VAL A 129 -16.52 11.27 1.97
C VAL A 129 -17.15 10.44 3.09
N TRP A 130 -16.56 9.28 3.33
CA TRP A 130 -16.92 8.39 4.43
C TRP A 130 -15.76 8.28 5.41
N LEU A 131 -16.01 8.54 6.69
CA LEU A 131 -15.02 8.55 7.75
C LEU A 131 -15.35 7.50 8.80
N PHE A 132 -14.33 6.85 9.34
CA PHE A 132 -14.46 5.91 10.46
C PHE A 132 -13.37 6.14 11.50
N SER A 133 -13.78 6.24 12.77
CA SER A 133 -12.89 6.22 13.93
C SER A 133 -13.42 5.19 14.93
N GLY A 134 -12.61 4.22 15.28
CA GLY A 134 -12.91 3.37 16.43
C GLY A 134 -12.86 4.21 17.71
N SER A 135 -13.85 4.06 18.59
CA SER A 135 -13.87 4.86 19.83
C SER A 135 -12.76 4.46 20.82
N LEU A 136 -12.12 3.32 20.61
CA LEU A 136 -10.97 2.83 21.38
C LEU A 136 -9.63 2.99 20.66
N ASP A 137 -9.59 3.61 19.46
CA ASP A 137 -8.39 3.71 18.67
C ASP A 137 -7.30 4.50 19.44
N SER A 138 -6.25 3.79 19.81
CA SER A 138 -5.12 4.31 20.58
C SER A 138 -3.93 4.74 19.71
N VAL A 139 -4.00 4.55 18.39
CA VAL A 139 -2.94 4.88 17.41
C VAL A 139 -3.26 6.16 16.65
N VAL A 140 -4.48 6.27 16.10
CA VAL A 140 -5.02 7.51 15.53
C VAL A 140 -6.32 7.84 16.30
N PRO A 141 -6.17 8.46 17.48
CA PRO A 141 -7.31 8.71 18.36
C PRO A 141 -8.41 9.56 17.73
N PRO A 142 -9.67 9.43 18.21
CA PRO A 142 -10.83 10.10 17.63
C PRO A 142 -10.72 11.61 17.39
N PRO A 143 -9.98 12.42 18.18
CA PRO A 143 -9.80 13.85 17.90
C PRO A 143 -9.17 14.14 16.53
N VAL A 144 -8.24 13.27 16.06
CA VAL A 144 -7.60 13.44 14.74
C VAL A 144 -8.62 13.26 13.60
N MET A 145 -9.50 12.25 13.72
CA MET A 145 -10.58 12.05 12.76
C MET A 145 -11.67 13.15 12.85
N GLY A 146 -11.88 13.73 14.03
CA GLY A 146 -12.71 14.93 14.20
C GLY A 146 -12.16 16.16 13.48
N ALA A 147 -10.82 16.33 13.53
CA ALA A 147 -10.14 17.36 12.76
C ALA A 147 -10.28 17.12 11.24
N LEU A 148 -10.21 15.87 10.79
CA LEU A 148 -10.44 15.50 9.39
C LEU A 148 -11.89 15.78 8.95
N GLU A 149 -12.87 15.47 9.79
CA GLU A 149 -14.28 15.81 9.51
C GLU A 149 -14.44 17.32 9.30
N THR A 150 -13.86 18.14 10.19
CA THR A 150 -13.88 19.60 10.09
C THR A 150 -13.18 20.08 8.82
N TYR A 151 -12.01 19.52 8.50
CA TYR A 151 -11.28 19.84 7.27
C TYR A 151 -12.10 19.54 6.02
N TYR A 152 -12.70 18.36 5.92
CA TYR A 152 -13.51 18.02 4.74
C TYR A 152 -14.78 18.86 4.62
N LYS A 153 -15.45 19.17 5.71
CA LYS A 153 -16.65 20.01 5.70
C LYS A 153 -16.40 21.46 5.25
N HIS A 154 -15.14 21.90 5.18
CA HIS A 154 -14.77 23.19 4.58
C HIS A 154 -14.92 23.15 3.04
N TYR A 155 -14.59 22.03 2.39
CA TYR A 155 -14.58 21.88 0.94
C TYR A 155 -15.76 21.09 0.37
N VAL A 156 -16.27 20.15 1.15
CA VAL A 156 -17.31 19.19 0.77
C VAL A 156 -18.60 19.56 1.51
N PRO A 157 -19.75 19.65 0.82
CA PRO A 157 -21.04 19.89 1.49
C PRO A 157 -21.24 18.90 2.65
N ALA A 158 -21.71 19.40 3.79
CA ALA A 158 -21.85 18.58 5.00
C ALA A 158 -22.71 17.32 4.80
N ALA A 159 -23.72 17.39 3.90
CA ALA A 159 -24.56 16.25 3.54
C ALA A 159 -23.81 15.13 2.78
N ASN A 160 -22.64 15.44 2.22
CA ASN A 160 -21.79 14.49 1.50
C ASN A 160 -20.65 13.95 2.37
N VAL A 161 -20.56 14.33 3.64
CA VAL A 161 -19.59 13.80 4.62
C VAL A 161 -20.34 13.02 5.67
N THR A 162 -20.01 11.76 5.83
CA THR A 162 -20.54 10.93 6.92
C THR A 162 -19.42 10.43 7.82
N PHE A 163 -19.67 10.33 9.13
CA PHE A 163 -18.67 9.93 10.10
C PHE A 163 -19.22 8.88 11.06
N LYS A 164 -18.78 7.64 10.91
CA LYS A 164 -19.04 6.52 11.82
C LYS A 164 -18.00 6.51 12.94
N LYS A 165 -18.45 6.67 14.21
CA LYS A 165 -17.56 6.81 15.37
C LYS A 165 -18.07 6.16 16.65
N ASP A 166 -19.12 5.35 16.53
CA ASP A 166 -19.84 4.73 17.65
C ASP A 166 -19.50 3.24 17.84
N ILE A 167 -18.51 2.72 17.11
CA ILE A 167 -18.04 1.33 17.26
C ILE A 167 -16.82 1.32 18.20
N ALA A 168 -16.86 0.47 19.23
CA ALA A 168 -15.75 0.25 20.15
C ALA A 168 -14.65 -0.62 19.50
N SER A 169 -14.06 -0.07 18.42
CA SER A 169 -12.94 -0.67 17.73
C SER A 169 -11.64 -0.05 18.18
N GLU A 170 -10.61 -0.87 18.33
CA GLU A 170 -9.23 -0.43 18.33
C GLU A 170 -8.75 -0.17 16.89
N HIS A 171 -7.47 0.24 16.73
CA HIS A 171 -6.85 0.63 15.45
C HIS A 171 -6.79 -0.53 14.46
N ALA A 172 -7.76 -0.61 13.57
CA ALA A 172 -7.86 -1.68 12.58
C ALA A 172 -8.83 -1.33 11.44
N MET A 173 -8.78 -2.11 10.36
CA MET A 173 -9.85 -2.20 9.36
C MET A 173 -11.02 -3.00 9.93
N PRO A 174 -12.20 -2.40 10.14
CA PRO A 174 -13.36 -3.16 10.62
C PRO A 174 -13.94 -4.04 9.51
N THR A 175 -14.22 -5.29 9.86
CA THR A 175 -14.90 -6.27 9.00
C THR A 175 -16.07 -6.92 9.72
N ASP A 176 -16.90 -7.61 8.97
CA ASP A 176 -18.05 -8.34 9.53
C ASP A 176 -17.75 -9.81 9.84
N ALA A 177 -16.58 -10.34 9.43
CA ALA A 177 -16.32 -11.77 9.53
C ALA A 177 -14.88 -12.17 9.81
N PHE A 178 -13.88 -11.27 9.66
CA PHE A 178 -12.47 -11.65 9.75
C PHE A 178 -11.67 -10.73 10.66
N GLY A 179 -10.67 -11.29 11.32
CA GLY A 179 -9.66 -10.57 12.08
C GLY A 179 -9.76 -10.82 13.59
N ASN A 180 -9.07 -9.95 14.35
CA ASN A 180 -9.08 -9.98 15.81
C ASN A 180 -10.48 -9.58 16.37
N ALA A 181 -10.70 -9.74 17.66
CA ALA A 181 -11.83 -9.10 18.33
C ALA A 181 -11.77 -7.57 18.13
N CYS A 182 -12.93 -6.91 18.07
CA CYS A 182 -13.04 -5.50 17.66
C CYS A 182 -12.19 -4.53 18.50
N ASN A 183 -12.02 -4.82 19.77
CA ASN A 183 -11.27 -4.01 20.74
C ASN A 183 -9.80 -4.40 20.89
N VAL A 184 -9.25 -5.21 19.98
CA VAL A 184 -7.83 -5.65 20.02
C VAL A 184 -7.00 -4.86 19.05
N ARG A 185 -5.87 -4.29 19.54
CA ARG A 185 -4.84 -3.68 18.73
C ARG A 185 -3.73 -4.70 18.44
N GLY A 186 -3.42 -4.91 17.18
CA GLY A 186 -2.32 -5.79 16.77
C GLY A 186 -2.55 -6.41 15.40
N ASP A 187 -1.52 -7.10 14.92
CA ASP A 187 -1.61 -7.80 13.64
C ASP A 187 -2.80 -8.77 13.60
N PRO A 188 -3.54 -8.82 12.50
CA PRO A 188 -3.28 -8.20 11.19
C PRO A 188 -3.79 -6.76 11.05
N PHE A 189 -4.18 -6.07 12.12
CA PHE A 189 -4.87 -4.77 12.09
C PHE A 189 -6.13 -4.80 11.20
N ILE A 190 -6.81 -5.91 11.24
CA ILE A 190 -8.14 -6.17 10.68
C ILE A 190 -8.95 -6.79 11.82
N ASN A 191 -10.08 -6.20 12.17
CA ASN A 191 -10.88 -6.64 13.31
C ASN A 191 -12.29 -7.03 12.88
N ASN A 192 -12.75 -8.17 13.36
CA ASN A 192 -14.15 -8.56 13.25
C ASN A 192 -14.97 -7.74 14.25
N CYS A 193 -15.52 -6.64 13.76
CA CYS A 193 -16.42 -5.78 14.52
C CYS A 193 -17.90 -6.05 14.21
N GLN A 194 -18.20 -7.12 13.46
CA GLN A 194 -19.54 -7.38 12.89
C GLN A 194 -20.04 -6.16 12.09
N PHE A 195 -19.12 -5.45 11.46
CA PHE A 195 -19.38 -4.22 10.72
C PHE A 195 -18.56 -4.21 9.41
N ASP A 196 -19.25 -4.18 8.28
CA ASP A 196 -18.67 -4.20 6.95
C ASP A 196 -18.28 -2.78 6.50
N ALA A 197 -17.14 -2.28 6.97
CA ALA A 197 -16.68 -0.95 6.63
C ALA A 197 -16.44 -0.76 5.11
N ALA A 198 -15.95 -1.79 4.41
CA ALA A 198 -15.76 -1.75 2.96
C ALA A 198 -17.08 -1.55 2.22
N GLY A 199 -18.13 -2.30 2.61
CA GLY A 199 -19.46 -2.14 2.04
C GLY A 199 -20.07 -0.78 2.31
N GLU A 200 -19.96 -0.28 3.54
CA GLU A 200 -20.52 1.01 3.94
C GLU A 200 -19.87 2.18 3.16
N LEU A 201 -18.53 2.23 3.08
CA LEU A 201 -17.84 3.29 2.35
C LEU A 201 -18.13 3.24 0.84
N LEU A 202 -18.17 2.04 0.24
CA LEU A 202 -18.46 1.90 -1.19
C LEU A 202 -19.90 2.33 -1.53
N ARG A 203 -20.90 1.93 -0.71
CA ARG A 203 -22.29 2.41 -0.86
C ARG A 203 -22.40 3.93 -0.69
N TRP A 204 -21.67 4.48 0.27
CA TRP A 204 -21.68 5.94 0.45
C TRP A 204 -21.15 6.68 -0.77
N ILE A 205 -20.02 6.21 -1.32
CA ILE A 205 -19.35 6.87 -2.44
C ILE A 205 -20.13 6.69 -3.75
N TYR A 206 -20.58 5.47 -4.04
CA TYR A 206 -21.17 5.11 -5.33
C TYR A 206 -22.71 5.14 -5.36
N GLY A 207 -23.36 5.24 -4.21
CA GLY A 207 -24.80 5.07 -4.08
C GLY A 207 -25.22 3.60 -3.92
N PRO A 208 -26.45 3.26 -4.27
CA PRO A 208 -26.94 1.88 -4.14
C PRO A 208 -26.06 0.88 -4.91
N LEU A 209 -25.68 -0.20 -4.24
CA LEU A 209 -24.90 -1.30 -4.79
C LEU A 209 -25.70 -2.61 -4.69
N ASN A 210 -25.42 -3.54 -5.61
CA ASN A 210 -25.87 -4.92 -5.46
C ASN A 210 -25.29 -5.52 -4.18
N ALA A 211 -25.94 -6.54 -3.62
CA ALA A 211 -25.40 -7.26 -2.47
C ALA A 211 -24.01 -7.84 -2.80
N LYS A 212 -23.11 -7.86 -1.82
CA LYS A 212 -21.80 -8.47 -1.99
C LYS A 212 -21.92 -9.96 -2.31
N SER A 213 -20.95 -10.52 -3.01
CA SER A 213 -20.90 -11.96 -3.28
C SER A 213 -20.76 -12.74 -1.95
N THR A 214 -21.44 -13.88 -1.87
CA THR A 214 -21.42 -14.74 -0.67
C THR A 214 -20.45 -15.92 -0.79
N GLY A 215 -19.92 -16.16 -2.00
CA GLY A 215 -18.95 -17.20 -2.30
C GLY A 215 -17.53 -16.70 -2.47
N ALA A 216 -16.66 -17.57 -2.95
CA ALA A 216 -15.33 -17.13 -3.37
C ALA A 216 -15.46 -16.09 -4.51
N PRO A 217 -14.65 -15.03 -4.51
CA PRO A 217 -14.66 -14.06 -5.59
C PRO A 217 -14.40 -14.74 -6.96
N SER A 218 -15.21 -14.38 -7.97
CA SER A 218 -15.17 -15.01 -9.31
C SER A 218 -14.10 -14.40 -10.20
N GLY A 219 -13.66 -13.18 -9.89
CA GLY A 219 -12.69 -12.43 -10.67
C GLY A 219 -11.24 -12.88 -10.48
N LYS A 220 -10.34 -12.20 -11.18
CA LYS A 220 -8.92 -12.51 -11.19
C LYS A 220 -8.17 -11.67 -10.15
N PHE A 221 -7.37 -12.34 -9.32
CA PHE A 221 -6.33 -11.71 -8.52
C PHE A 221 -5.03 -11.69 -9.33
N ILE A 222 -4.56 -10.50 -9.66
CA ILE A 222 -3.34 -10.29 -10.45
C ILE A 222 -2.32 -9.59 -9.57
N GLN A 223 -1.14 -10.19 -9.43
CA GLN A 223 0.01 -9.52 -8.84
C GLN A 223 0.78 -8.80 -9.96
N PHE A 224 0.94 -7.48 -9.86
CA PHE A 224 1.54 -6.69 -10.92
C PHE A 224 2.81 -5.98 -10.47
N ASP A 225 3.72 -5.72 -11.43
CA ASP A 225 4.97 -4.99 -11.19
C ASP A 225 4.69 -3.49 -11.01
N GLN A 226 5.19 -2.91 -9.91
CA GLN A 226 5.07 -1.48 -9.61
C GLN A 226 6.24 -0.64 -10.17
N ALA A 227 7.35 -1.28 -10.55
CA ALA A 227 8.54 -0.57 -11.04
C ALA A 227 8.30 0.32 -12.27
N PRO A 228 7.42 -0.01 -13.24
CA PRO A 228 7.16 0.85 -14.39
C PRO A 228 6.52 2.20 -14.04
N PHE A 229 5.97 2.38 -12.84
CA PHE A 229 5.23 3.58 -12.45
C PHE A 229 6.06 4.61 -11.71
N LEU A 230 7.26 4.23 -11.25
CA LEU A 230 8.19 5.10 -10.56
C LEU A 230 9.63 4.59 -10.72
N ASP A 231 10.51 5.43 -11.22
CA ASP A 231 11.93 5.11 -11.28
C ASP A 231 12.44 4.80 -9.87
N HIS A 232 13.23 3.74 -9.72
CA HIS A 232 13.73 3.29 -8.41
C HIS A 232 12.64 3.13 -7.33
N ALA A 233 11.45 2.65 -7.71
CA ALA A 233 10.26 2.57 -6.86
C ALA A 233 10.53 2.02 -5.45
N THR A 234 11.42 1.04 -5.34
CA THR A 234 11.79 0.44 -4.05
C THR A 234 12.63 1.36 -3.16
N GLU A 235 13.31 2.35 -3.70
CA GLU A 235 14.05 3.37 -2.96
C GLU A 235 13.10 4.47 -2.44
N HIS A 236 11.90 4.56 -3.03
CA HIS A 236 10.83 5.49 -2.66
C HIS A 236 9.72 4.83 -1.82
N GLY A 237 10.04 3.73 -1.14
CA GLY A 237 9.11 3.06 -0.23
C GLY A 237 7.96 2.32 -0.89
N LEU A 238 8.01 2.02 -2.21
CA LEU A 238 7.08 1.12 -2.88
C LEU A 238 7.61 -0.31 -2.91
N SER A 239 6.77 -1.30 -2.66
CA SER A 239 7.07 -2.71 -2.89
C SER A 239 7.29 -2.98 -4.38
N LYS A 240 7.99 -4.07 -4.68
CA LYS A 240 8.20 -4.51 -6.06
C LYS A 240 6.88 -4.80 -6.78
N ALA A 241 5.91 -5.36 -6.06
CA ALA A 241 4.62 -5.75 -6.63
C ALA A 241 3.45 -5.19 -5.83
N GLY A 242 2.37 -4.86 -6.55
CA GLY A 242 1.04 -4.58 -6.03
C GLY A 242 0.05 -5.64 -6.47
N TRP A 243 -1.22 -5.49 -6.09
CA TRP A 243 -2.31 -6.37 -6.53
C TRP A 243 -3.44 -5.58 -7.17
N VAL A 244 -4.11 -6.23 -8.11
CA VAL A 244 -5.39 -5.76 -8.63
C VAL A 244 -6.39 -6.92 -8.66
N TYR A 245 -7.58 -6.67 -8.14
CA TYR A 245 -8.72 -7.58 -8.29
C TYR A 245 -9.59 -7.10 -9.45
N VAL A 246 -9.78 -7.95 -10.46
CA VAL A 246 -10.56 -7.66 -11.65
C VAL A 246 -11.75 -8.61 -11.69
N PRO A 247 -12.98 -8.15 -11.44
CA PRO A 247 -14.17 -8.97 -11.64
C PRO A 247 -14.28 -9.46 -13.08
N ASN A 248 -14.80 -10.65 -13.30
CA ASN A 248 -14.99 -11.19 -14.66
C ASN A 248 -15.77 -10.21 -15.55
N ALA A 249 -16.76 -9.51 -14.99
CA ALA A 249 -17.54 -8.49 -15.70
C ALA A 249 -16.72 -7.25 -16.13
N CYS A 250 -15.49 -7.09 -15.64
CA CYS A 250 -14.61 -5.94 -15.94
C CYS A 250 -13.46 -6.28 -16.90
N GLU A 251 -13.32 -7.50 -17.36
CA GLU A 251 -12.21 -7.88 -18.26
C GLU A 251 -12.25 -7.13 -19.60
N HIS A 252 -13.45 -6.76 -20.08
CA HIS A 252 -13.66 -6.06 -21.35
C HIS A 252 -14.81 -5.04 -21.26
N ASN A 253 -15.00 -4.39 -20.12
CA ASN A 253 -16.12 -3.49 -19.90
C ASN A 253 -15.65 -2.08 -19.49
N PRO A 254 -15.71 -1.08 -20.38
CA PRO A 254 -15.30 0.29 -20.10
C PRO A 254 -16.22 1.03 -19.10
N GLN A 255 -17.33 0.43 -18.69
CA GLN A 255 -18.21 0.96 -17.65
C GLN A 255 -17.69 0.65 -16.23
N CYS A 256 -16.66 -0.19 -16.12
CA CYS A 256 -16.08 -0.51 -14.82
C CYS A 256 -15.40 0.71 -14.21
N LYS A 257 -15.45 0.75 -12.89
CA LYS A 257 -14.91 1.80 -12.04
C LYS A 257 -13.67 1.26 -11.34
N VAL A 258 -12.82 2.12 -10.81
CA VAL A 258 -11.70 1.70 -9.95
C VAL A 258 -11.83 2.27 -8.55
N HIS A 259 -11.58 1.42 -7.57
CA HIS A 259 -11.40 1.81 -6.18
C HIS A 259 -9.97 1.46 -5.74
N VAL A 260 -9.21 2.48 -5.33
CA VAL A 260 -7.84 2.31 -4.84
C VAL A 260 -7.86 2.11 -3.33
N VAL A 261 -7.21 1.06 -2.84
CA VAL A 261 -7.19 0.70 -1.42
C VAL A 261 -5.76 0.75 -0.89
N PHE A 262 -5.51 1.63 0.07
CA PHE A 262 -4.22 1.80 0.72
C PHE A 262 -4.20 1.08 2.07
N HIS A 263 -3.25 0.14 2.24
CA HIS A 263 -3.05 -0.56 3.51
C HIS A 263 -2.43 0.33 4.60
N GLY A 264 -2.47 -0.08 5.86
CA GLY A 264 -1.79 0.59 6.96
C GLY A 264 -0.31 0.17 7.10
N CYS A 265 0.39 0.81 8.04
CA CYS A 265 1.73 0.36 8.44
C CYS A 265 1.70 -1.09 8.91
N LYS A 266 2.78 -1.84 8.70
CA LYS A 266 2.93 -3.27 9.02
C LYS A 266 2.01 -4.22 8.24
N GLN A 267 1.33 -3.73 7.23
CA GLN A 267 0.45 -4.52 6.36
C GLN A 267 1.05 -4.73 4.95
N TYR A 268 2.34 -4.47 4.78
CA TYR A 268 3.07 -4.79 3.55
C TYR A 268 3.39 -6.30 3.46
N PRO A 269 3.61 -6.84 2.25
CA PRO A 269 3.65 -8.29 2.05
C PRO A 269 4.67 -9.04 2.90
N GLU A 270 5.86 -8.48 3.08
CA GLU A 270 6.96 -9.10 3.82
C GLU A 270 6.90 -8.83 5.33
N ALA A 271 5.88 -8.10 5.82
CA ALA A 271 5.73 -7.84 7.25
C ALA A 271 5.57 -9.15 8.02
N PRO A 272 6.21 -9.31 9.18
CA PRO A 272 6.04 -10.50 10.01
C PRO A 272 4.58 -10.65 10.45
N TYR A 273 3.99 -11.81 10.19
CA TYR A 273 2.65 -12.17 10.65
C TYR A 273 2.51 -13.68 10.78
N SER A 274 2.51 -14.21 11.98
CA SER A 274 2.57 -15.65 12.26
C SER A 274 1.41 -16.46 11.67
N ALA A 275 0.22 -15.86 11.54
CA ALA A 275 -0.94 -16.51 10.94
C ALA A 275 -1.04 -16.31 9.41
N GLY A 276 -0.11 -15.56 8.83
CA GLY A 276 -0.05 -15.32 7.39
C GLY A 276 0.73 -16.40 6.62
N PRO A 277 0.70 -16.36 5.30
CA PRO A 277 1.45 -17.28 4.46
C PRO A 277 2.95 -17.21 4.78
N GLN A 278 3.56 -18.35 5.07
CA GLN A 278 5.00 -18.45 5.40
C GLN A 278 5.46 -17.53 6.55
N GLY A 279 4.57 -17.19 7.50
CA GLY A 279 4.87 -16.27 8.60
C GLY A 279 4.96 -14.80 8.19
N GLN A 280 4.50 -14.45 7.00
CA GLN A 280 4.45 -13.10 6.46
C GLN A 280 3.02 -12.62 6.28
N PHE A 281 2.84 -11.32 6.18
CA PHE A 281 1.52 -10.71 5.97
C PHE A 281 0.93 -11.08 4.59
N GLY A 282 1.77 -11.12 3.56
CA GLY A 282 1.41 -11.53 2.22
C GLY A 282 0.27 -10.68 1.64
N ASP A 283 -0.75 -11.37 1.15
CA ASP A 283 -1.96 -10.78 0.57
C ASP A 283 -3.14 -10.69 1.57
N THR A 284 -2.86 -10.74 2.87
CA THR A 284 -3.89 -10.77 3.91
C THR A 284 -4.82 -9.55 3.83
N TYR A 285 -4.30 -8.33 3.74
CA TYR A 285 -5.14 -7.13 3.60
C TYR A 285 -5.95 -7.15 2.32
N VAL A 286 -5.29 -7.49 1.20
CA VAL A 286 -5.88 -7.56 -0.14
C VAL A 286 -7.08 -8.52 -0.19
N LYS A 287 -7.00 -9.66 0.49
CA LYS A 287 -8.03 -10.69 0.50
C LYS A 287 -9.07 -10.55 1.61
N LYS A 288 -8.70 -9.89 2.73
CA LYS A 288 -9.49 -9.94 3.97
C LYS A 288 -10.11 -8.62 4.40
N ALA A 289 -9.74 -7.49 3.78
CA ALA A 289 -10.31 -6.18 4.10
C ALA A 289 -11.77 -5.98 3.60
N GLY A 290 -12.36 -6.96 2.90
CA GLY A 290 -13.77 -6.99 2.56
C GLY A 290 -14.16 -6.44 1.18
N TYR A 291 -13.27 -5.75 0.47
CA TYR A 291 -13.60 -5.04 -0.78
C TYR A 291 -13.98 -5.96 -1.95
N ASN A 292 -13.29 -7.11 -2.11
CA ASN A 292 -13.42 -7.94 -3.32
C ASN A 292 -14.81 -8.54 -3.51
N ALA A 293 -15.49 -8.88 -2.41
CA ALA A 293 -16.86 -9.40 -2.45
C ALA A 293 -17.86 -8.35 -2.99
N TRP A 294 -17.63 -7.08 -2.70
CA TRP A 294 -18.41 -5.96 -3.26
C TRP A 294 -18.01 -5.68 -4.72
N ALA A 295 -16.73 -5.75 -5.01
CA ALA A 295 -16.20 -5.56 -6.36
C ALA A 295 -16.81 -6.53 -7.36
N ASP A 296 -16.92 -7.78 -6.96
CA ASP A 296 -17.36 -8.91 -7.79
C ASP A 296 -18.78 -8.73 -8.39
N THR A 297 -19.67 -8.07 -7.67
CA THR A 297 -21.06 -7.87 -8.04
C THR A 297 -21.40 -6.46 -8.53
N ASN A 298 -20.42 -5.51 -8.49
CA ASN A 298 -20.69 -4.09 -8.70
C ASN A 298 -19.81 -3.40 -9.74
N HIS A 299 -19.16 -4.16 -10.62
CA HIS A 299 -18.28 -3.63 -11.68
C HIS A 299 -17.19 -2.71 -11.13
N LEU A 300 -16.56 -3.11 -10.01
CA LEU A 300 -15.49 -2.38 -9.36
C LEU A 300 -14.17 -3.15 -9.49
N VAL A 301 -13.20 -2.58 -10.17
CA VAL A 301 -11.81 -3.02 -10.10
C VAL A 301 -11.21 -2.49 -8.81
N ILE A 302 -10.56 -3.34 -8.02
CA ILE A 302 -9.88 -2.90 -6.80
C ILE A 302 -8.38 -2.92 -7.02
N LEU A 303 -7.77 -1.75 -6.95
CA LEU A 303 -6.32 -1.58 -7.05
C LEU A 303 -5.73 -1.48 -5.65
N TYR A 304 -4.76 -2.33 -5.34
CA TYR A 304 -4.05 -2.38 -4.08
C TYR A 304 -2.54 -2.10 -4.30
N PRO A 305 -2.13 -0.84 -4.43
CA PRO A 305 -0.72 -0.51 -4.43
C PRO A 305 -0.09 -0.92 -3.10
N GLN A 306 1.20 -1.19 -3.09
CA GLN A 306 1.90 -1.68 -1.89
C GLN A 306 3.09 -0.82 -1.56
N ALA A 307 3.11 -0.29 -0.34
CA ALA A 307 4.29 0.31 0.26
C ALA A 307 5.17 -0.75 0.94
N LYS A 308 6.39 -0.39 1.31
CA LYS A 308 7.34 -1.22 2.04
C LYS A 308 8.20 -0.36 2.98
N PRO A 309 8.92 -0.97 3.94
CA PRO A 309 9.91 -0.25 4.73
C PRO A 309 10.96 0.42 3.85
N GLN A 310 11.36 1.63 4.26
CA GLN A 310 12.46 2.37 3.67
C GLN A 310 13.48 2.67 4.76
N PHE A 311 14.67 2.11 4.59
CA PHE A 311 15.78 2.26 5.53
C PHE A 311 16.87 3.22 4.99
N ILE A 312 16.87 3.47 3.68
CA ILE A 312 17.74 4.45 3.05
C ILE A 312 17.06 5.81 3.26
N ASN A 313 17.70 6.65 4.06
CA ASN A 313 17.20 7.99 4.33
C ASN A 313 17.40 8.88 3.10
N THR A 314 16.40 8.98 2.24
CA THR A 314 16.36 9.99 1.17
C THR A 314 16.30 11.40 1.77
N ARG A 315 15.75 11.51 2.99
CA ARG A 315 15.70 12.77 3.78
C ARG A 315 16.29 12.54 5.18
N PRO A 316 17.36 13.27 5.56
CA PRO A 316 18.07 13.08 6.84
C PRO A 316 17.13 13.12 8.05
N GLY A 317 17.30 12.18 8.98
CA GLY A 317 16.53 12.10 10.23
C GLY A 317 15.12 11.52 10.08
N ARG A 318 14.74 11.02 8.91
CA ARG A 318 13.43 10.42 8.67
C ARG A 318 13.56 8.98 8.23
N SER A 319 12.69 8.11 8.73
CA SER A 319 12.69 6.69 8.41
C SER A 319 11.29 6.14 8.34
N ASN A 320 11.12 5.08 7.58
CA ASN A 320 9.87 4.32 7.48
C ASN A 320 10.13 2.83 7.76
N PRO A 321 10.39 2.42 9.01
CA PRO A 321 10.67 1.02 9.33
C PRO A 321 9.44 0.11 9.26
N ASN A 322 8.24 0.69 9.24
CA ASN A 322 6.97 -0.03 9.33
C ASN A 322 6.23 -0.17 7.99
N GLY A 323 6.85 0.19 6.86
CA GLY A 323 6.21 0.09 5.55
C GLY A 323 4.92 0.91 5.42
N CYS A 324 4.92 2.09 6.01
CA CYS A 324 3.83 3.06 5.89
C CYS A 324 3.87 3.76 4.53
N TRP A 325 2.74 4.32 4.10
CA TRP A 325 2.71 5.32 3.02
C TRP A 325 3.37 6.60 3.46
N ASP A 326 3.90 7.39 2.50
CA ASP A 326 4.49 8.69 2.82
C ASP A 326 3.38 9.74 3.06
N TRP A 327 3.18 10.09 4.32
CA TRP A 327 2.25 11.12 4.75
C TRP A 327 2.89 12.14 5.70
N TRP A 328 4.22 12.02 5.92
CA TRP A 328 5.00 12.97 6.72
C TRP A 328 6.29 13.40 6.03
N GLY A 329 6.52 13.01 4.77
CA GLY A 329 7.66 13.40 3.98
C GLY A 329 8.93 12.63 4.34
N TYR A 330 8.85 11.34 4.60
CA TYR A 330 10.05 10.53 4.83
C TYR A 330 10.83 10.30 3.54
N ASP A 331 10.15 10.25 2.42
CA ASP A 331 10.73 10.04 1.12
C ASP A 331 10.94 11.37 0.37
N ASP A 332 9.92 12.22 0.35
CA ASP A 332 9.90 13.38 -0.53
C ASP A 332 9.11 14.56 0.11
N GLY A 333 9.57 15.80 -0.13
CA GLY A 333 8.90 17.00 0.39
C GLY A 333 7.59 17.35 -0.32
N ASP A 334 7.35 16.74 -1.48
CA ASP A 334 6.13 16.89 -2.25
C ASP A 334 5.10 15.78 -2.00
N TYR A 335 5.31 14.96 -0.97
CA TYR A 335 4.52 13.77 -0.65
C TYR A 335 2.99 13.97 -0.71
N ALA A 336 2.47 15.15 -0.40
CA ALA A 336 1.04 15.46 -0.45
C ALA A 336 0.59 16.10 -1.78
N LYS A 337 1.51 16.33 -2.74
CA LYS A 337 1.24 17.00 -4.02
C LYS A 337 1.18 15.98 -5.17
N LYS A 338 0.69 16.42 -6.34
CA LYS A 338 0.63 15.57 -7.56
C LYS A 338 2.00 15.04 -7.99
N THR A 339 3.08 15.77 -7.67
CA THR A 339 4.46 15.42 -8.02
C THR A 339 5.13 14.49 -7.02
N GLY A 340 4.54 14.29 -5.85
CA GLY A 340 5.06 13.36 -4.84
C GLY A 340 5.24 11.95 -5.42
N HIS A 341 6.37 11.31 -5.12
CA HIS A 341 6.76 10.05 -5.75
C HIS A 341 5.66 8.99 -5.69
N GLN A 342 5.17 8.67 -4.50
CA GLN A 342 4.12 7.65 -4.35
C GLN A 342 2.77 8.12 -4.91
N MET A 343 2.45 9.41 -4.80
CA MET A 343 1.24 10.00 -5.38
C MET A 343 1.22 9.87 -6.90
N ALA A 344 2.32 10.26 -7.56
CA ALA A 344 2.47 10.17 -9.01
C ALA A 344 2.45 8.71 -9.50
N ALA A 345 3.10 7.81 -8.77
CA ALA A 345 3.10 6.39 -9.10
C ALA A 345 1.69 5.78 -9.09
N VAL A 346 0.93 6.01 -8.02
CA VAL A 346 -0.44 5.50 -7.92
C VAL A 346 -1.36 6.12 -8.98
N LYS A 347 -1.18 7.42 -9.28
CA LYS A 347 -1.93 8.07 -10.37
C LYS A 347 -1.67 7.38 -11.71
N LYS A 348 -0.40 7.10 -12.05
CA LYS A 348 -0.03 6.37 -13.28
C LYS A 348 -0.63 4.95 -13.31
N MET A 349 -0.71 4.25 -12.17
CA MET A 349 -1.37 2.93 -12.10
C MET A 349 -2.86 3.04 -12.44
N VAL A 350 -3.57 4.05 -11.93
CA VAL A 350 -4.97 4.30 -12.27
C VAL A 350 -5.13 4.66 -13.74
N GLU A 351 -4.25 5.50 -14.28
CA GLU A 351 -4.22 5.88 -15.70
C GLU A 351 -3.95 4.68 -16.61
N GLN A 352 -3.08 3.76 -16.21
CA GLN A 352 -2.84 2.50 -16.92
C GLN A 352 -4.11 1.63 -16.99
N LEU A 353 -4.82 1.47 -15.87
CA LEU A 353 -6.11 0.76 -15.86
C LEU A 353 -7.15 1.43 -16.77
N ALA A 354 -7.11 2.76 -16.88
CA ALA A 354 -8.01 3.53 -17.74
C ALA A 354 -7.62 3.52 -19.23
N GLY A 355 -6.49 2.91 -19.59
CA GLY A 355 -6.01 2.89 -20.97
C GLY A 355 -5.46 4.22 -21.47
N LEU A 356 -5.21 5.15 -20.56
CA LEU A 356 -4.48 6.36 -20.88
C LEU A 356 -3.02 5.95 -21.06
N SER A 357 -2.40 6.33 -22.16
CA SER A 357 -0.99 6.04 -22.41
C SER A 357 -0.15 6.65 -21.28
N VAL A 358 0.19 5.83 -20.29
CA VAL A 358 1.35 6.14 -19.47
C VAL A 358 2.52 6.12 -20.46
N PRO A 359 3.32 7.18 -20.62
CA PRO A 359 4.54 7.09 -21.38
C PRO A 359 5.28 5.89 -20.80
N THR A 360 5.33 4.79 -21.55
CA THR A 360 6.29 3.74 -21.26
C THR A 360 7.62 4.45 -21.36
N GLN A 361 8.23 4.78 -20.22
CA GLN A 361 9.66 4.98 -20.25
C GLN A 361 10.20 3.76 -20.99
N PRO A 362 11.08 3.95 -22.00
CA PRO A 362 11.78 2.81 -22.57
C PRO A 362 12.28 2.03 -21.36
N GLN A 363 11.78 0.81 -21.16
CA GLN A 363 12.40 -0.08 -20.18
C GLN A 363 13.89 0.03 -20.52
N PRO A 364 14.75 0.55 -19.65
CA PRO A 364 16.17 0.39 -19.88
C PRO A 364 16.27 -1.12 -20.03
N ASN A 365 16.67 -1.55 -21.23
CA ASN A 365 17.03 -2.95 -21.50
C ASN A 365 17.75 -3.39 -20.23
N PRO A 366 17.27 -4.39 -19.45
CA PRO A 366 17.74 -4.60 -18.10
C PRO A 366 19.27 -4.63 -18.16
N THR A 367 19.86 -3.48 -17.89
CA THR A 367 21.31 -3.42 -17.73
C THR A 367 21.52 -4.19 -16.45
N LEU A 368 21.79 -5.47 -16.62
CA LEU A 368 22.07 -6.37 -15.51
C LEU A 368 23.04 -5.62 -14.61
N PHE A 369 22.65 -5.47 -13.35
CA PHE A 369 23.43 -4.70 -12.38
C PHE A 369 24.89 -5.14 -12.43
N CYS A 370 25.80 -4.20 -12.44
CA CYS A 370 27.20 -4.42 -12.15
C CYS A 370 27.73 -3.23 -11.36
N GLY A 371 28.24 -3.49 -10.15
CA GLY A 371 28.71 -2.42 -9.29
C GLY A 371 29.42 -2.92 -8.04
N THR A 372 30.28 -2.06 -7.47
CA THR A 372 31.00 -2.30 -6.23
C THR A 372 30.34 -1.55 -5.10
N ALA A 373 30.07 -2.26 -4.00
CA ALA A 373 29.50 -1.70 -2.77
C ALA A 373 29.97 -2.52 -1.57
N THR A 374 29.66 -2.07 -0.34
CA THR A 374 29.87 -2.93 0.84
C THR A 374 28.89 -4.10 0.81
N ASN A 375 29.27 -5.20 1.45
CA ASN A 375 28.40 -6.39 1.51
C ASN A 375 27.08 -6.11 2.25
N VAL A 376 27.09 -5.17 3.21
CA VAL A 376 25.87 -4.66 3.86
C VAL A 376 24.98 -3.95 2.86
N ASP A 377 25.54 -3.07 2.01
CA ASP A 377 24.77 -2.34 1.00
C ASP A 377 24.25 -3.27 -0.09
N HIS A 378 25.03 -4.29 -0.48
CA HIS A 378 24.54 -5.33 -1.38
C HIS A 378 23.36 -6.10 -0.78
N ALA A 379 23.40 -6.41 0.52
CA ALA A 379 22.30 -7.10 1.20
C ALA A 379 21.07 -6.20 1.34
N ALA A 380 21.26 -4.92 1.71
CA ALA A 380 20.17 -3.94 1.78
C ALA A 380 19.46 -3.76 0.42
N ALA A 381 20.22 -3.87 -0.68
CA ALA A 381 19.70 -3.81 -2.04
C ALA A 381 19.21 -5.18 -2.60
N GLY A 382 19.11 -6.22 -1.78
CA GLY A 382 18.65 -7.56 -2.18
C GLY A 382 19.60 -8.33 -3.09
N ARG A 383 20.87 -7.91 -3.21
CA ARG A 383 21.89 -8.54 -4.05
C ARG A 383 22.74 -9.56 -3.29
N ALA A 384 22.64 -9.56 -1.96
CA ALA A 384 23.34 -10.50 -1.09
C ALA A 384 22.45 -10.87 0.09
N GLN A 385 22.78 -11.95 0.77
CA GLN A 385 22.14 -12.40 2.02
C GLN A 385 23.19 -12.60 3.10
N SER A 386 22.89 -12.27 4.35
CA SER A 386 23.78 -12.50 5.48
C SER A 386 23.59 -13.91 6.05
N TRP A 387 24.70 -14.52 6.50
CA TRP A 387 24.71 -15.71 7.31
C TRP A 387 25.43 -15.41 8.64
N PHE A 388 24.81 -15.72 9.78
CA PHE A 388 25.32 -15.38 11.12
C PHE A 388 25.72 -13.90 11.33
N PHE A 389 24.85 -12.96 10.94
CA PHE A 389 24.97 -11.51 11.18
C PHE A 389 26.17 -10.77 10.56
N TRP A 390 27.26 -11.43 10.18
CA TRP A 390 28.48 -10.77 9.71
C TRP A 390 29.09 -11.32 8.42
N TRP A 391 28.66 -12.51 7.94
CA TRP A 391 29.17 -13.08 6.69
C TRP A 391 28.11 -13.05 5.59
N TYR A 392 28.48 -12.62 4.40
CA TYR A 392 27.55 -12.37 3.31
C TYR A 392 27.85 -13.27 2.11
N PHE A 393 26.77 -13.62 1.38
CA PHE A 393 26.81 -14.39 0.13
C PHE A 393 25.98 -13.70 -0.92
N ALA A 394 26.43 -13.75 -2.21
CA ALA A 394 25.66 -13.19 -3.32
C ALA A 394 24.34 -13.92 -3.50
N GLN A 395 23.27 -13.16 -3.72
CA GLN A 395 21.94 -13.72 -3.96
C GLN A 395 21.91 -14.48 -5.30
N GLY A 396 21.46 -15.70 -5.29
CA GLY A 396 21.36 -16.57 -6.46
C GLY A 396 22.60 -17.46 -6.66
N SER A 397 23.79 -16.90 -6.84
CA SER A 397 25.01 -17.73 -7.03
C SER A 397 25.51 -18.37 -5.75
N GLY A 398 25.29 -17.73 -4.58
CA GLY A 398 25.86 -18.16 -3.32
C GLY A 398 27.36 -17.86 -3.16
N ASP A 399 27.93 -17.03 -4.01
CA ASP A 399 29.35 -16.64 -3.89
C ASP A 399 29.64 -15.99 -2.53
N SER A 400 30.70 -16.42 -1.86
CA SER A 400 31.11 -15.86 -0.57
C SER A 400 31.68 -14.44 -0.77
N LEU A 401 31.07 -13.47 -0.07
CA LEU A 401 31.45 -12.06 -0.12
C LEU A 401 32.32 -11.64 1.05
N GLY A 402 32.26 -12.38 2.19
CA GLY A 402 33.01 -12.07 3.39
C GLY A 402 32.25 -11.18 4.37
N LEU A 403 33.01 -10.35 5.14
CA LEU A 403 32.45 -9.50 6.19
C LEU A 403 31.61 -8.35 5.63
N GLY A 404 30.66 -7.86 6.41
CA GLY A 404 29.70 -6.82 5.97
C GLY A 404 30.33 -5.52 5.49
N GLY A 405 31.41 -5.06 6.13
CA GLY A 405 32.16 -3.86 5.72
C GLY A 405 33.10 -4.04 4.53
N SER A 406 33.30 -5.26 4.04
CA SER A 406 34.14 -5.51 2.87
C SER A 406 33.42 -5.05 1.60
N GLN A 407 34.15 -4.43 0.70
CA GLN A 407 33.65 -4.08 -0.63
C GLN A 407 33.78 -5.25 -1.60
N THR A 408 32.72 -5.54 -2.34
CA THR A 408 32.71 -6.53 -3.41
C THR A 408 32.04 -5.95 -4.65
N THR A 409 32.46 -6.47 -5.82
CA THR A 409 31.78 -6.14 -7.08
C THR A 409 30.87 -7.30 -7.43
N LEU A 410 29.56 -7.01 -7.56
CA LEU A 410 28.56 -7.97 -7.99
C LEU A 410 28.05 -7.63 -9.38
N LYS A 411 27.88 -8.67 -10.21
CA LYS A 411 27.24 -8.59 -11.52
C LYS A 411 25.98 -9.46 -11.52
N GLU A 412 24.88 -8.89 -11.94
CA GLU A 412 23.64 -9.62 -12.17
C GLU A 412 23.78 -10.47 -13.44
N THR A 413 23.50 -11.76 -13.33
CA THR A 413 23.59 -12.73 -14.43
C THR A 413 22.20 -13.13 -14.96
N ALA A 414 21.19 -13.02 -14.09
CA ALA A 414 19.78 -13.13 -14.41
C ALA A 414 19.00 -12.32 -13.37
N THR A 415 17.77 -11.92 -13.65
CA THR A 415 16.96 -11.09 -12.75
C THR A 415 16.98 -11.61 -11.32
N GLY A 416 17.59 -10.84 -10.39
CA GLY A 416 17.73 -11.19 -8.99
C GLY A 416 18.78 -12.27 -8.67
N SER A 417 19.63 -12.64 -9.63
CA SER A 417 20.75 -13.57 -9.43
C SER A 417 22.07 -12.85 -9.68
N PHE A 418 22.92 -12.78 -8.68
CA PHE A 418 24.17 -12.03 -8.68
C PHE A 418 25.37 -12.96 -8.50
N THR A 419 26.46 -12.65 -9.17
CA THR A 419 27.74 -13.35 -8.99
C THR A 419 28.85 -12.34 -8.70
N LYS A 420 29.85 -12.77 -7.92
CA LYS A 420 31.02 -11.95 -7.61
C LYS A 420 31.94 -11.91 -8.81
N VAL A 421 32.36 -10.70 -9.19
CA VAL A 421 33.28 -10.46 -10.30
C VAL A 421 34.45 -9.56 -9.84
N ALA A 422 35.55 -9.58 -10.59
CA ALA A 422 36.69 -8.76 -10.25
C ALA A 422 36.45 -7.26 -10.58
N ALA A 423 35.76 -6.98 -11.67
CA ALA A 423 35.38 -5.62 -12.11
C ALA A 423 34.15 -5.70 -13.01
N CYS A 424 33.43 -4.58 -13.14
CA CYS A 424 32.40 -4.41 -14.16
C CYS A 424 33.05 -4.16 -15.55
N PRO A 425 32.45 -4.69 -16.64
CA PRO A 425 32.93 -4.49 -17.99
C PRO A 425 32.85 -3.03 -18.44
#